data_be694b89002e7781b6af46fa0742d49c
#
_entry.id   be694b89002e7781b6af46fa0742d49c
#
_cell.length_a   1.000
_cell.length_b   1.000
_cell.length_c   1.000
_cell.angle_alpha   90.00
_cell.angle_beta   90.00
_cell.angle_gamma   90.00
#
_symmetry.space_group_name_H-M   'P 1'
#
loop_
_entity.id
_entity.type
_entity.pdbx_description
1 polymer ?
#
loop_
_entity_poly.entity_id
_entity_poly.type
_entity_poly.pdbx_seq_one_letter_code
_entity_poly.pdbx_strand_id
1 'polypeptide(L)'
;MLLWRNLLQEFVVDAWASVEQSTLNWVRFHQKELRADVYSGIRDAVLGDREENINLAEHGQRIILPSSFSGGECYMTQLFQDAMVIARTFGKPDIFYTMTANPNWPDLQEQLFLEAPPGVGANHQRRMQKASDCPDIVTRVFELKKNVALKDIQSEVFGRVEALLWTVEFQKRGLPHMHALIFLDANDKILDANQVDNIVSTQIPDPDVDPLLYETVTTCMLHGPCRTAKLKAPCMVDKKCSKHYPQGVH
;
A
#
# COMPACT_ATOMS: atom_id res chain seq x y z
N MET A 1 -23.80 -11.45 -16.29
CA MET A 1 -22.76 -10.39 -16.29
C MET A 1 -21.56 -10.70 -15.40
N LEU A 2 -21.70 -11.30 -14.21
CA LEU A 2 -20.60 -11.57 -13.26
C LEU A 2 -19.61 -12.67 -13.71
N LEU A 3 -20.05 -13.72 -14.39
CA LEU A 3 -19.15 -14.74 -14.97
C LEU A 3 -18.18 -14.15 -15.99
N TRP A 4 -18.63 -13.18 -16.80
CA TRP A 4 -17.79 -12.47 -17.76
C TRP A 4 -16.75 -11.57 -17.11
N ARG A 5 -17.02 -11.08 -15.91
CA ARG A 5 -16.11 -10.20 -15.17
C ARG A 5 -14.86 -10.96 -14.72
N ASN A 6 -15.03 -12.14 -14.11
CA ASN A 6 -13.89 -12.95 -13.67
C ASN A 6 -13.06 -13.42 -14.88
N LEU A 7 -13.72 -13.89 -15.95
CA LEU A 7 -13.03 -14.23 -17.20
C LEU A 7 -12.29 -13.05 -17.82
N LEU A 8 -12.88 -11.85 -17.79
CA LEU A 8 -12.21 -10.64 -18.27
C LEU A 8 -10.98 -10.32 -17.43
N GLN A 9 -11.05 -10.47 -16.10
CA GLN A 9 -9.90 -10.24 -15.23
C GLN A 9 -8.79 -11.26 -15.47
N GLU A 10 -9.12 -12.53 -15.59
CA GLU A 10 -8.17 -13.59 -15.94
C GLU A 10 -7.51 -13.29 -17.29
N PHE A 11 -8.32 -12.96 -18.31
CA PHE A 11 -7.81 -12.57 -19.63
C PHE A 11 -6.87 -11.36 -19.57
N VAL A 12 -7.20 -10.32 -18.81
CA VAL A 12 -6.34 -9.12 -18.66
C VAL A 12 -5.03 -9.48 -17.98
N VAL A 13 -5.04 -10.32 -16.94
CA VAL A 13 -3.83 -10.77 -16.26
C VAL A 13 -2.95 -11.62 -17.20
N ASP A 14 -3.53 -12.56 -17.92
CA ASP A 14 -2.80 -13.39 -18.88
C ASP A 14 -2.23 -12.58 -20.05
N ALA A 15 -3.01 -11.63 -20.56
CA ALA A 15 -2.56 -10.73 -21.62
C ALA A 15 -1.40 -9.86 -21.12
N TRP A 16 -1.48 -9.33 -19.91
CA TRP A 16 -0.40 -8.56 -19.28
C TRP A 16 0.87 -9.41 -19.08
N ALA A 17 0.73 -10.63 -18.55
CA ALA A 17 1.85 -11.56 -18.37
C ALA A 17 2.52 -11.89 -19.71
N SER A 18 1.75 -12.03 -20.78
CA SER A 18 2.28 -12.27 -22.14
C SER A 18 3.07 -11.07 -22.67
N VAL A 19 2.58 -9.84 -22.44
CA VAL A 19 3.27 -8.61 -22.81
C VAL A 19 4.57 -8.45 -21.98
N GLU A 20 4.51 -8.71 -20.69
CA GLU A 20 5.67 -8.66 -19.80
C GLU A 20 6.74 -9.67 -20.23
N GLN A 21 6.34 -10.92 -20.51
CA GLN A 21 7.25 -11.95 -21.01
C GLN A 21 7.90 -11.55 -22.35
N SER A 22 7.13 -10.94 -23.24
CA SER A 22 7.66 -10.43 -24.51
C SER A 22 8.68 -9.33 -24.30
N THR A 23 8.40 -8.39 -23.39
CA THR A 23 9.31 -7.32 -22.99
C THR A 23 10.59 -7.87 -22.36
N LEU A 24 10.49 -8.84 -21.45
CA LEU A 24 11.64 -9.49 -20.81
C LEU A 24 12.53 -10.21 -21.84
N ASN A 25 11.92 -10.89 -22.82
CA ASN A 25 12.66 -11.54 -23.91
C ASN A 25 13.39 -10.50 -24.75
N TRP A 26 12.73 -9.40 -25.11
CA TRP A 26 13.37 -8.32 -25.84
C TRP A 26 14.57 -7.76 -25.08
N VAL A 27 14.40 -7.39 -23.81
CA VAL A 27 15.45 -6.91 -22.93
C VAL A 27 16.62 -7.91 -22.87
N ARG A 28 16.31 -9.21 -22.75
CA ARG A 28 17.33 -10.27 -22.68
C ARG A 28 18.24 -10.30 -23.91
N PHE A 29 17.67 -10.10 -25.09
CA PHE A 29 18.43 -10.18 -26.35
C PHE A 29 19.06 -8.85 -26.78
N HIS A 30 18.66 -7.73 -26.18
CA HIS A 30 19.11 -6.39 -26.55
C HIS A 30 19.96 -5.69 -25.45
N GLN A 31 20.61 -6.48 -24.60
CA GLN A 31 21.40 -5.95 -23.46
C GLN A 31 22.47 -4.92 -23.90
N LYS A 32 23.13 -5.15 -25.05
CA LYS A 32 24.14 -4.23 -25.59
C LYS A 32 23.55 -2.87 -25.98
N GLU A 33 22.36 -2.86 -26.59
CA GLU A 33 21.67 -1.65 -26.99
C GLU A 33 21.20 -0.84 -25.77
N LEU A 34 20.83 -1.53 -24.70
CA LEU A 34 20.43 -0.95 -23.44
C LEU A 34 21.57 -0.43 -22.58
N ARG A 35 22.83 -0.54 -23.05
CA ARG A 35 24.05 -0.19 -22.29
C ARG A 35 24.10 -0.84 -20.91
N ALA A 36 23.58 -2.04 -20.78
CA ALA A 36 23.49 -2.76 -19.52
C ALA A 36 24.88 -3.00 -18.88
N ASP A 37 25.93 -3.13 -19.71
CA ASP A 37 27.30 -3.31 -19.24
C ASP A 37 27.84 -2.13 -18.43
N VAL A 38 27.40 -0.90 -18.74
CA VAL A 38 27.81 0.31 -18.00
C VAL A 38 27.16 0.32 -16.61
N TYR A 39 25.91 -0.11 -16.53
CA TYR A 39 25.20 -0.23 -15.25
C TYR A 39 25.77 -1.32 -14.36
N SER A 40 26.16 -2.47 -14.92
CA SER A 40 26.80 -3.55 -14.14
C SER A 40 28.14 -3.08 -13.57
N GLY A 41 28.98 -2.41 -14.36
CA GLY A 41 30.26 -1.88 -13.92
C GLY A 41 30.14 -0.85 -12.80
N ILE A 42 29.17 0.06 -12.87
CA ILE A 42 28.93 1.07 -11.83
C ILE A 42 28.44 0.40 -10.53
N ARG A 43 27.52 -0.57 -10.65
CA ARG A 43 27.01 -1.30 -9.49
C ARG A 43 28.08 -2.16 -8.83
N ASP A 44 28.88 -2.87 -9.63
CA ASP A 44 29.97 -3.70 -9.12
C ASP A 44 31.06 -2.84 -8.47
N ALA A 45 31.32 -1.62 -8.97
CA ALA A 45 32.18 -0.65 -8.31
C ALA A 45 31.61 -0.10 -7.00
N VAL A 46 30.29 0.07 -6.89
CA VAL A 46 29.62 0.55 -5.66
C VAL A 46 29.42 -0.57 -4.63
N LEU A 47 29.26 -1.82 -5.06
CA LEU A 47 29.08 -2.98 -4.21
C LEU A 47 30.38 -3.76 -3.96
N GLY A 48 31.47 -3.32 -4.55
CA GLY A 48 32.75 -4.03 -4.75
C GLY A 48 33.59 -4.37 -3.52
N ASP A 49 33.03 -4.28 -2.29
CA ASP A 49 33.73 -4.69 -1.06
C ASP A 49 33.17 -6.00 -0.43
N ARG A 50 32.35 -6.74 -1.15
CA ARG A 50 31.93 -8.08 -0.71
C ARG A 50 32.42 -9.15 -1.69
N GLU A 51 33.73 -9.36 -1.69
CA GLU A 51 34.34 -10.54 -2.28
C GLU A 51 34.00 -11.79 -1.42
N GLU A 52 32.93 -12.46 -1.71
CA GLU A 52 32.88 -13.91 -1.53
C GLU A 52 32.88 -14.54 -2.91
N ASN A 53 33.77 -15.50 -3.13
CA ASN A 53 34.02 -16.25 -4.36
C ASN A 53 32.72 -16.76 -4.99
N ILE A 54 32.09 -15.95 -5.82
CA ILE A 54 30.92 -16.35 -6.60
C ILE A 54 31.46 -17.09 -7.82
N ASN A 55 31.24 -18.40 -7.88
CA ASN A 55 31.60 -19.20 -9.05
C ASN A 55 30.68 -18.81 -10.22
N LEU A 56 31.16 -17.93 -11.09
CA LEU A 56 30.43 -17.41 -12.24
C LEU A 56 29.93 -18.49 -13.22
N ALA A 57 30.52 -19.69 -13.16
CA ALA A 57 30.11 -20.81 -14.01
C ALA A 57 28.79 -21.44 -13.57
N GLU A 58 28.38 -21.24 -12.33
CA GLU A 58 27.12 -21.77 -11.77
C GLU A 58 25.97 -20.76 -11.86
N HIS A 59 26.28 -19.50 -12.21
CA HIS A 59 25.29 -18.44 -12.37
C HIS A 59 25.04 -18.21 -13.87
N GLY A 60 23.78 -18.29 -14.27
CA GLY A 60 23.37 -17.98 -15.65
C GLY A 60 23.73 -16.54 -16.05
N GLN A 61 23.61 -16.23 -17.35
CA GLN A 61 23.90 -14.89 -17.86
C GLN A 61 23.06 -13.85 -17.11
N ARG A 62 23.73 -12.88 -16.48
CA ARG A 62 23.08 -11.77 -15.79
C ARG A 62 22.35 -10.87 -16.81
N ILE A 63 21.07 -10.63 -16.59
CA ILE A 63 20.24 -9.75 -17.39
C ILE A 63 19.90 -8.53 -16.55
N ILE A 64 20.20 -7.34 -17.05
CA ILE A 64 19.89 -6.07 -16.38
C ILE A 64 18.65 -5.50 -17.03
N LEU A 65 17.63 -5.23 -16.18
CA LEU A 65 16.41 -4.57 -16.60
C LEU A 65 16.63 -3.06 -16.63
N PRO A 66 16.25 -2.37 -17.73
CA PRO A 66 16.37 -0.92 -17.81
C PRO A 66 15.44 -0.20 -16.83
N SER A 67 15.70 1.07 -16.55
CA SER A 67 14.86 1.89 -15.66
C SER A 67 13.43 2.11 -16.19
N SER A 68 13.19 1.87 -17.48
CA SER A 68 11.86 1.88 -18.07
C SER A 68 11.04 0.63 -17.77
N PHE A 69 11.65 -0.44 -17.25
CA PHE A 69 10.94 -1.66 -16.85
C PHE A 69 10.39 -1.49 -15.41
N SER A 70 9.08 -1.31 -15.29
CA SER A 70 8.41 -1.09 -14.00
C SER A 70 8.66 -2.23 -13.01
N GLY A 71 9.06 -1.88 -11.79
CA GLY A 71 9.40 -2.84 -10.74
C GLY A 71 10.78 -3.47 -10.87
N GLY A 72 11.53 -3.19 -11.94
CA GLY A 72 12.92 -3.59 -12.08
C GLY A 72 13.83 -2.85 -11.09
N GLU A 73 15.00 -3.41 -10.83
CA GLU A 73 15.93 -2.85 -9.85
C GLU A 73 16.38 -1.41 -10.21
N CYS A 74 16.70 -1.16 -11.49
CA CYS A 74 17.09 0.17 -11.96
C CYS A 74 15.94 1.17 -11.81
N TYR A 75 14.70 0.75 -12.11
CA TYR A 75 13.49 1.56 -11.92
C TYR A 75 13.30 1.93 -10.45
N MET A 76 13.36 0.95 -9.55
CA MET A 76 13.19 1.19 -8.10
C MET A 76 14.31 2.05 -7.52
N THR A 77 15.54 1.86 -7.98
CA THR A 77 16.68 2.69 -7.57
C THR A 77 16.50 4.14 -8.04
N GLN A 78 16.02 4.36 -9.25
CA GLN A 78 15.74 5.70 -9.75
C GLN A 78 14.68 6.40 -8.88
N LEU A 79 13.54 5.74 -8.63
CA LEU A 79 12.49 6.28 -7.75
C LEU A 79 13.02 6.60 -6.34
N PHE A 80 13.86 5.74 -5.79
CA PHE A 80 14.51 5.99 -4.50
C PHE A 80 15.40 7.23 -4.53
N GLN A 81 16.23 7.38 -5.57
CA GLN A 81 17.09 8.56 -5.70
C GLN A 81 16.28 9.85 -5.89
N ASP A 82 15.21 9.81 -6.68
CA ASP A 82 14.30 10.95 -6.86
C ASP A 82 13.65 11.34 -5.52
N ALA A 83 13.19 10.36 -4.74
CA ALA A 83 12.64 10.59 -3.40
C ALA A 83 13.68 11.17 -2.43
N MET A 84 14.93 10.71 -2.51
CA MET A 84 16.04 11.25 -1.71
C MET A 84 16.41 12.69 -2.09
N VAL A 85 16.30 13.07 -3.36
CA VAL A 85 16.48 14.46 -3.81
C VAL A 85 15.40 15.34 -3.19
N ILE A 86 14.15 14.93 -3.21
CA ILE A 86 13.03 15.66 -2.57
C ILE A 86 13.30 15.82 -1.08
N ALA A 87 13.65 14.74 -0.38
CA ALA A 87 13.96 14.79 1.05
C ALA A 87 15.16 15.69 1.39
N ARG A 88 16.17 15.76 0.52
CA ARG A 88 17.31 16.69 0.69
C ARG A 88 16.90 18.14 0.46
N THR A 89 15.99 18.39 -0.47
CA THR A 89 15.53 19.75 -0.82
C THR A 89 14.62 20.33 0.26
N PHE A 90 13.64 19.56 0.72
CA PHE A 90 12.62 20.03 1.66
C PHE A 90 12.91 19.67 3.13
N GLY A 91 13.96 18.87 3.38
CA GLY A 91 14.34 18.44 4.72
C GLY A 91 13.55 17.23 5.20
N LYS A 92 13.24 17.19 6.50
CA LYS A 92 12.46 16.10 7.10
C LYS A 92 10.99 16.22 6.72
N PRO A 93 10.30 15.10 6.43
CA PRO A 93 8.84 15.12 6.27
C PRO A 93 8.18 15.54 7.58
N ASP A 94 7.12 16.31 7.48
CA ASP A 94 6.36 16.82 8.64
C ASP A 94 5.33 15.80 9.10
N ILE A 95 4.70 15.08 8.17
CA ILE A 95 3.67 14.07 8.47
C ILE A 95 3.97 12.77 7.73
N PHE A 96 3.85 11.66 8.46
CA PHE A 96 3.81 10.31 7.91
C PHE A 96 2.38 9.80 7.94
N TYR A 97 1.76 9.73 6.77
CA TYR A 97 0.38 9.30 6.62
C TYR A 97 0.32 7.86 6.10
N THR A 98 -0.57 7.06 6.65
CA THR A 98 -0.79 5.68 6.19
C THR A 98 -2.28 5.42 5.95
N MET A 99 -2.57 4.66 4.91
CA MET A 99 -3.93 4.24 4.57
C MET A 99 -3.95 2.76 4.21
N THR A 100 -4.75 1.98 4.94
CA THR A 100 -4.92 0.55 4.67
C THR A 100 -6.32 0.29 4.09
N ALA A 101 -6.42 -0.59 3.09
CA ALA A 101 -7.71 -1.06 2.62
C ALA A 101 -8.47 -1.75 3.77
N ASN A 102 -9.68 -1.29 4.02
CA ASN A 102 -10.56 -1.90 5.01
C ASN A 102 -11.58 -2.80 4.28
N PRO A 103 -11.56 -4.13 4.51
CA PRO A 103 -12.52 -5.05 3.91
C PRO A 103 -13.99 -4.71 4.22
N ASN A 104 -14.23 -3.95 5.27
CA ASN A 104 -15.59 -3.58 5.73
C ASN A 104 -16.05 -2.22 5.18
N TRP A 105 -15.33 -1.59 4.29
CA TRP A 105 -15.83 -0.37 3.64
C TRP A 105 -17.19 -0.66 2.96
N PRO A 106 -18.21 0.17 3.15
CA PRO A 106 -19.53 -0.02 2.55
C PRO A 106 -19.45 -0.20 1.03
N ASP A 107 -18.70 0.67 0.36
CA ASP A 107 -18.51 0.62 -1.11
C ASP A 107 -17.92 -0.71 -1.57
N LEU A 108 -17.01 -1.29 -0.77
CA LEU A 108 -16.41 -2.58 -1.06
C LEU A 108 -17.41 -3.71 -0.81
N GLN A 109 -18.13 -3.66 0.31
CA GLN A 109 -19.11 -4.67 0.67
C GLN A 109 -20.25 -4.76 -0.36
N GLU A 110 -20.73 -3.65 -0.89
CA GLU A 110 -21.72 -3.61 -1.97
C GLU A 110 -21.25 -4.32 -3.24
N GLN A 111 -19.96 -4.24 -3.55
CA GLN A 111 -19.39 -4.86 -4.73
C GLN A 111 -19.07 -6.36 -4.56
N LEU A 112 -18.99 -6.84 -3.33
CA LEU A 112 -18.69 -8.24 -3.01
C LEU A 112 -19.92 -9.16 -3.06
N PHE A 113 -21.11 -8.63 -3.35
CA PHE A 113 -22.30 -9.45 -3.50
C PHE A 113 -22.31 -10.17 -4.85
N LEU A 114 -22.40 -11.50 -4.82
CA LEU A 114 -22.74 -12.30 -5.99
C LEU A 114 -24.27 -12.29 -6.16
N GLU A 115 -24.73 -11.77 -7.30
CA GLU A 115 -26.10 -12.01 -7.72
C GLU A 115 -26.23 -13.47 -8.17
N ALA A 116 -27.34 -14.11 -7.81
CA ALA A 116 -27.64 -15.44 -8.34
C ALA A 116 -27.72 -15.40 -9.87
N PRO A 117 -27.20 -16.42 -10.59
CA PRO A 117 -27.34 -16.49 -12.03
C PRO A 117 -28.82 -16.42 -12.45
N PRO A 118 -29.18 -15.74 -13.54
CA PRO A 118 -30.54 -15.70 -14.03
C PRO A 118 -31.05 -17.12 -14.30
N GLY A 119 -32.19 -17.48 -13.76
CA GLY A 119 -32.82 -18.80 -13.93
C GLY A 119 -32.66 -19.78 -12.74
N VAL A 120 -31.94 -19.41 -11.70
CA VAL A 120 -31.87 -20.17 -10.44
C VAL A 120 -32.93 -19.61 -9.49
N GLY A 121 -33.84 -20.47 -9.04
CA GLY A 121 -35.03 -20.09 -8.29
C GLY A 121 -34.77 -19.29 -7.01
N ALA A 122 -35.78 -18.62 -6.52
CA ALA A 122 -35.81 -17.60 -5.44
C ALA A 122 -35.18 -18.00 -4.08
N ASN A 123 -34.72 -19.23 -3.92
CA ASN A 123 -34.10 -19.74 -2.70
C ASN A 123 -32.55 -19.67 -2.68
N HIS A 124 -31.90 -19.11 -3.71
CA HIS A 124 -30.46 -18.89 -3.66
C HIS A 124 -30.20 -17.60 -2.90
N GLN A 125 -29.78 -17.75 -1.65
CA GLN A 125 -29.27 -16.66 -0.83
C GLN A 125 -28.08 -16.01 -1.57
N ARG A 126 -28.11 -14.69 -1.72
CA ARG A 126 -26.98 -13.89 -2.18
C ARG A 126 -25.74 -14.27 -1.37
N ARG A 127 -24.77 -14.89 -2.01
CA ARG A 127 -23.54 -15.28 -1.34
C ARG A 127 -22.60 -14.10 -1.36
N MET A 128 -22.21 -13.63 -0.17
CA MET A 128 -21.19 -12.61 -0.02
C MET A 128 -19.81 -13.23 -0.25
N GLN A 129 -19.04 -12.65 -1.16
CA GLN A 129 -17.64 -13.00 -1.36
C GLN A 129 -16.79 -12.35 -0.28
N LYS A 130 -15.65 -12.96 0.04
CA LYS A 130 -14.65 -12.30 0.89
C LYS A 130 -13.81 -11.34 0.03
N ALA A 131 -13.31 -10.29 0.65
CA ALA A 131 -12.38 -9.36 -0.01
C ALA A 131 -11.14 -10.08 -0.58
N SER A 132 -10.65 -11.12 0.09
CA SER A 132 -9.55 -11.97 -0.38
C SER A 132 -9.85 -12.72 -1.68
N ASP A 133 -11.12 -12.96 -2.00
CA ASP A 133 -11.54 -13.69 -3.19
C ASP A 133 -11.66 -12.76 -4.41
N CYS A 134 -11.63 -11.44 -4.19
CA CYS A 134 -11.84 -10.41 -5.20
C CYS A 134 -10.79 -9.30 -5.09
N PRO A 135 -9.49 -9.60 -5.26
CA PRO A 135 -8.41 -8.62 -5.13
C PRO A 135 -8.51 -7.48 -6.14
N ASP A 136 -9.12 -7.73 -7.30
CA ASP A 136 -9.39 -6.73 -8.33
C ASP A 136 -10.34 -5.64 -7.83
N ILE A 137 -11.42 -6.01 -7.13
CA ILE A 137 -12.37 -5.04 -6.56
C ILE A 137 -11.71 -4.26 -5.43
N VAL A 138 -11.02 -4.97 -4.53
CA VAL A 138 -10.32 -4.35 -3.41
C VAL A 138 -9.33 -3.31 -3.90
N THR A 139 -8.53 -3.65 -4.90
CA THR A 139 -7.52 -2.73 -5.47
C THR A 139 -8.17 -1.52 -6.13
N ARG A 140 -9.25 -1.69 -6.88
CA ARG A 140 -9.97 -0.58 -7.54
C ARG A 140 -10.62 0.37 -6.53
N VAL A 141 -11.31 -0.16 -5.54
CA VAL A 141 -11.93 0.66 -4.49
C VAL A 141 -10.85 1.39 -3.68
N PHE A 142 -9.75 0.71 -3.35
CA PHE A 142 -8.63 1.32 -2.68
C PHE A 142 -8.03 2.46 -3.51
N GLU A 143 -7.81 2.25 -4.82
CA GLU A 143 -7.27 3.26 -5.72
C GLU A 143 -8.13 4.52 -5.77
N LEU A 144 -9.46 4.36 -5.84
CA LEU A 144 -10.38 5.49 -5.80
C LEU A 144 -10.28 6.27 -4.48
N LYS A 145 -10.30 5.56 -3.35
CA LYS A 145 -10.20 6.19 -2.01
C LYS A 145 -8.82 6.82 -1.78
N LYS A 146 -7.75 6.16 -2.23
CA LYS A 146 -6.38 6.71 -2.20
C LYS A 146 -6.31 8.04 -2.95
N ASN A 147 -6.88 8.10 -4.16
CA ASN A 147 -6.85 9.31 -4.96
C ASN A 147 -7.64 10.46 -4.31
N VAL A 148 -8.75 10.16 -3.63
CA VAL A 148 -9.49 11.15 -2.83
C VAL A 148 -8.62 11.64 -1.67
N ALA A 149 -8.03 10.72 -0.88
CA ALA A 149 -7.17 11.09 0.24
C ALA A 149 -5.96 11.93 -0.18
N LEU A 150 -5.30 11.58 -1.30
CA LEU A 150 -4.19 12.36 -1.84
C LEU A 150 -4.64 13.76 -2.29
N LYS A 151 -5.83 13.85 -2.88
CA LYS A 151 -6.40 15.14 -3.27
C LYS A 151 -6.75 16.00 -2.05
N ASP A 152 -7.30 15.41 -1.00
CA ASP A 152 -7.61 16.12 0.24
C ASP A 152 -6.33 16.64 0.91
N ILE A 153 -5.27 15.82 0.95
CA ILE A 153 -3.95 16.24 1.44
C ILE A 153 -3.43 17.43 0.63
N GLN A 154 -3.50 17.37 -0.71
CA GLN A 154 -3.09 18.47 -1.60
C GLN A 154 -3.99 19.71 -1.49
N SER A 155 -5.22 19.55 -1.00
CA SER A 155 -6.16 20.66 -0.72
C SER A 155 -5.93 21.32 0.63
N GLU A 156 -4.73 21.15 1.20
CA GLU A 156 -4.25 21.87 2.39
C GLU A 156 -4.93 21.46 3.71
N VAL A 157 -5.46 20.22 3.81
CA VAL A 157 -6.06 19.70 5.07
C VAL A 157 -5.09 19.81 6.25
N PHE A 158 -3.80 19.65 6.00
CA PHE A 158 -2.74 19.74 7.01
C PHE A 158 -1.91 21.02 6.92
N GLY A 159 -2.24 21.94 6.03
CA GLY A 159 -1.45 23.09 5.62
C GLY A 159 -0.94 22.93 4.19
N ARG A 160 -0.25 23.94 3.69
CA ARG A 160 0.25 23.98 2.32
C ARG A 160 1.32 22.93 2.08
N VAL A 161 1.07 22.07 1.11
CA VAL A 161 1.96 20.96 0.76
C VAL A 161 2.98 21.41 -0.29
N GLU A 162 4.27 21.35 0.03
CA GLU A 162 5.38 21.64 -0.89
C GLU A 162 5.81 20.40 -1.67
N ALA A 163 5.81 19.23 -1.01
CA ALA A 163 6.09 17.97 -1.68
C ALA A 163 5.32 16.82 -1.02
N LEU A 164 4.99 15.83 -1.84
CA LEU A 164 4.28 14.63 -1.42
C LEU A 164 4.92 13.41 -2.09
N LEU A 165 5.42 12.49 -1.27
CA LEU A 165 5.91 11.19 -1.69
C LEU A 165 5.00 10.11 -1.18
N TRP A 166 4.64 9.16 -2.02
CA TRP A 166 3.82 8.04 -1.59
C TRP A 166 4.19 6.75 -2.31
N THR A 167 3.94 5.64 -1.64
CA THR A 167 4.10 4.28 -2.18
C THR A 167 2.94 3.41 -1.77
N VAL A 168 2.63 2.41 -2.58
CA VAL A 168 1.61 1.40 -2.27
C VAL A 168 2.30 0.05 -2.20
N GLU A 169 2.04 -0.68 -1.13
CA GLU A 169 2.46 -2.06 -0.94
C GLU A 169 1.25 -2.96 -0.68
N PHE A 170 1.41 -4.26 -0.93
CA PHE A 170 0.40 -5.25 -0.60
C PHE A 170 0.84 -6.00 0.64
N GLN A 171 0.01 -5.95 1.68
CA GLN A 171 0.25 -6.71 2.90
C GLN A 171 0.13 -8.21 2.67
N LYS A 172 0.66 -9.04 3.59
CA LYS A 172 0.59 -10.52 3.51
C LYS A 172 -0.83 -11.09 3.28
N ARG A 173 -1.86 -10.30 3.63
CA ARG A 173 -3.28 -10.67 3.43
C ARG A 173 -3.83 -10.23 2.07
N GLY A 174 -3.00 -9.70 1.18
CA GLY A 174 -3.40 -9.19 -0.13
C GLY A 174 -4.12 -7.84 -0.11
N LEU A 175 -4.14 -7.14 1.03
CA LEU A 175 -4.75 -5.82 1.13
C LEU A 175 -3.73 -4.73 0.76
N PRO A 176 -4.06 -3.80 -0.14
CA PRO A 176 -3.22 -2.67 -0.46
C PRO A 176 -3.11 -1.70 0.72
N HIS A 177 -1.92 -1.16 0.89
CA HIS A 177 -1.55 -0.23 1.95
C HIS A 177 -0.68 0.88 1.36
N MET A 178 -1.06 2.14 1.62
CA MET A 178 -0.30 3.31 1.19
C MET A 178 0.48 3.89 2.37
N HIS A 179 1.73 4.26 2.09
CA HIS A 179 2.53 5.14 2.92
C HIS A 179 2.74 6.45 2.18
N ALA A 180 2.58 7.57 2.85
CA ALA A 180 2.85 8.89 2.30
C ALA A 180 3.68 9.74 3.25
N LEU A 181 4.65 10.46 2.70
CA LEU A 181 5.46 11.47 3.38
C LEU A 181 5.02 12.83 2.88
N ILE A 182 4.58 13.68 3.78
CA ILE A 182 4.07 15.02 3.48
C ILE A 182 5.07 16.04 3.97
N PHE A 183 5.49 16.93 3.07
CA PHE A 183 6.40 18.04 3.35
C PHE A 183 5.59 19.33 3.26
N LEU A 184 5.46 20.03 4.36
CA LEU A 184 4.69 21.27 4.46
C LEU A 184 5.55 22.51 4.12
N ASP A 185 4.89 23.58 3.70
CA ASP A 185 5.51 24.88 3.53
C ASP A 185 6.15 25.35 4.84
N ALA A 186 7.17 26.19 4.75
CA ALA A 186 7.93 26.66 5.90
C ALA A 186 7.05 27.37 6.96
N ASN A 187 5.94 27.99 6.55
CA ASN A 187 5.02 28.67 7.46
C ASN A 187 4.04 27.73 8.17
N ASP A 188 3.83 26.51 7.59
CA ASP A 188 2.88 25.51 8.09
C ASP A 188 3.57 24.35 8.78
N LYS A 189 4.90 24.39 8.94
CA LYS A 189 5.67 23.34 9.60
C LYS A 189 5.24 23.16 11.06
N ILE A 190 5.14 21.88 11.45
CA ILE A 190 4.79 21.48 12.81
C ILE A 190 6.07 21.53 13.66
N LEU A 191 6.22 22.57 14.46
CA LEU A 191 7.45 22.85 15.20
C LEU A 191 7.34 22.59 16.71
N ASP A 192 6.13 22.54 17.26
CA ASP A 192 5.90 22.36 18.69
C ASP A 192 4.77 21.36 19.00
N ALA A 193 4.68 20.93 20.26
CA ALA A 193 3.70 19.95 20.72
C ALA A 193 2.25 20.45 20.57
N ASN A 194 1.98 21.74 20.75
CA ASN A 194 0.62 22.28 20.64
C ASN A 194 0.13 22.21 19.19
N GLN A 195 1.03 22.44 18.24
CA GLN A 195 0.72 22.28 16.81
C GLN A 195 0.46 20.82 16.44
N VAL A 196 1.19 19.87 17.04
CA VAL A 196 0.93 18.43 16.88
C VAL A 196 -0.48 18.10 17.37
N ASP A 197 -0.87 18.56 18.58
CA ASP A 197 -2.17 18.28 19.17
C ASP A 197 -3.36 18.84 18.36
N ASN A 198 -3.13 19.91 17.59
CA ASN A 198 -4.14 20.47 16.68
C ASN A 198 -4.38 19.59 15.44
N ILE A 199 -3.38 18.81 15.03
CA ILE A 199 -3.44 17.99 13.82
C ILE A 199 -3.74 16.53 14.15
N VAL A 200 -3.13 16.01 15.23
CA VAL A 200 -3.24 14.61 15.64
C VAL A 200 -3.69 14.54 17.09
N SER A 201 -4.93 14.15 17.32
CA SER A 201 -5.45 13.90 18.66
C SER A 201 -5.38 12.42 19.00
N THR A 202 -4.91 12.11 20.22
CA THR A 202 -4.95 10.76 20.81
C THR A 202 -6.15 10.57 21.74
N GLN A 203 -6.99 11.59 21.90
CA GLN A 203 -8.18 11.55 22.74
C GLN A 203 -9.33 10.84 21.99
N ILE A 204 -10.15 10.10 22.73
CA ILE A 204 -11.38 9.56 22.20
C ILE A 204 -12.37 10.73 22.07
N PRO A 205 -12.95 10.99 20.89
CA PRO A 205 -13.91 12.06 20.70
C PRO A 205 -15.14 11.89 21.61
N ASP A 206 -15.76 13.02 21.95
CA ASP A 206 -17.01 13.01 22.71
C ASP A 206 -18.16 12.53 21.78
N PRO A 207 -18.89 11.46 22.15
CA PRO A 207 -20.00 10.92 21.33
C PRO A 207 -21.16 11.92 21.17
N ASP A 208 -21.33 12.87 22.09
CA ASP A 208 -22.41 13.86 22.04
C ASP A 208 -22.04 15.05 21.13
N VAL A 209 -20.73 15.31 20.93
CA VAL A 209 -20.22 16.42 20.11
C VAL A 209 -20.03 15.96 18.67
N ASP A 210 -19.36 14.83 18.46
CA ASP A 210 -19.10 14.27 17.12
C ASP A 210 -19.29 12.74 17.15
N PRO A 211 -20.52 12.27 17.00
CA PRO A 211 -20.85 10.83 17.03
C PRO A 211 -20.19 10.05 15.90
N LEU A 212 -20.02 10.65 14.72
CA LEU A 212 -19.40 9.98 13.56
C LEU A 212 -17.90 9.77 13.79
N LEU A 213 -17.21 10.77 14.29
CA LEU A 213 -15.78 10.67 14.62
C LEU A 213 -15.56 9.69 15.77
N TYR A 214 -16.43 9.73 16.79
CA TYR A 214 -16.39 8.77 17.90
C TYR A 214 -16.54 7.33 17.40
N GLU A 215 -17.52 7.04 16.55
CA GLU A 215 -17.72 5.73 15.97
C GLU A 215 -16.52 5.30 15.12
N THR A 216 -15.99 6.19 14.31
CA THR A 216 -14.82 5.92 13.46
C THR A 216 -13.60 5.60 14.29
N VAL A 217 -13.27 6.41 15.29
CA VAL A 217 -12.10 6.21 16.16
C VAL A 217 -12.22 4.93 16.96
N THR A 218 -13.37 4.69 17.59
CA THR A 218 -13.57 3.52 18.45
C THR A 218 -13.64 2.20 17.69
N THR A 219 -14.10 2.23 16.43
CA THR A 219 -14.25 1.03 15.60
C THR A 219 -12.98 0.73 14.79
N CYS A 220 -12.32 1.75 14.26
CA CYS A 220 -11.23 1.58 13.27
C CYS A 220 -9.84 1.85 13.83
N MET A 221 -9.69 2.73 14.83
CA MET A 221 -8.39 3.21 15.28
C MET A 221 -7.96 2.61 16.62
N LEU A 222 -8.90 2.16 17.45
CA LEU A 222 -8.58 1.56 18.74
C LEU A 222 -8.38 0.05 18.63
N HIS A 223 -7.42 -0.45 19.42
CA HIS A 223 -7.26 -1.88 19.58
C HIS A 223 -8.33 -2.44 20.53
N GLY A 224 -9.24 -3.21 20.02
CA GLY A 224 -10.23 -3.86 20.88
C GLY A 224 -11.55 -4.18 20.16
N PRO A 225 -12.58 -4.62 20.88
CA PRO A 225 -12.49 -5.16 22.22
C PRO A 225 -11.74 -6.50 22.27
N CYS A 226 -10.99 -6.75 23.35
CA CYS A 226 -10.29 -8.02 23.59
C CYS A 226 -10.30 -8.38 25.09
N ARG A 227 -9.57 -9.40 25.55
CA ARG A 227 -9.55 -9.95 26.90
C ARG A 227 -10.94 -10.38 27.35
N THR A 228 -11.39 -9.98 28.54
CA THR A 228 -12.69 -10.35 29.11
C THR A 228 -13.88 -9.93 28.26
N ALA A 229 -13.76 -8.80 27.54
CA ALA A 229 -14.82 -8.29 26.68
C ALA A 229 -15.01 -9.13 25.40
N LYS A 230 -13.93 -9.73 24.87
CA LYS A 230 -13.97 -10.59 23.67
C LYS A 230 -12.82 -11.59 23.68
N LEU A 231 -13.04 -12.74 24.33
CA LEU A 231 -12.03 -13.80 24.46
C LEU A 231 -11.58 -14.42 23.14
N LYS A 232 -12.42 -14.37 22.11
CA LYS A 232 -12.14 -14.89 20.76
C LYS A 232 -11.65 -13.79 19.79
N ALA A 233 -11.21 -12.64 20.29
CA ALA A 233 -10.67 -11.60 19.43
C ALA A 233 -9.38 -12.11 18.73
N PRO A 234 -9.07 -11.68 17.48
CA PRO A 234 -7.93 -12.16 16.71
C PRO A 234 -6.56 -11.95 17.37
N CYS A 235 -6.48 -10.99 18.30
CA CYS A 235 -5.27 -10.71 19.09
C CYS A 235 -5.09 -11.61 20.32
N MET A 236 -6.09 -12.45 20.66
CA MET A 236 -6.02 -13.28 21.85
C MET A 236 -5.25 -14.58 21.60
N VAL A 237 -4.20 -14.79 22.41
CA VAL A 237 -3.41 -16.02 22.48
C VAL A 237 -3.35 -16.42 23.95
N ASP A 238 -3.71 -17.63 24.28
CA ASP A 238 -3.70 -18.17 25.66
C ASP A 238 -4.40 -17.22 26.69
N LYS A 239 -5.56 -16.72 26.32
CA LYS A 239 -6.38 -15.79 27.12
C LYS A 239 -5.70 -14.42 27.39
N LYS A 240 -4.59 -14.13 26.74
CA LYS A 240 -3.88 -12.85 26.84
C LYS A 240 -3.87 -12.16 25.48
N CYS A 241 -3.88 -10.83 25.49
CA CYS A 241 -3.73 -10.05 24.27
C CYS A 241 -2.26 -10.09 23.78
N SER A 242 -2.01 -10.64 22.60
CA SER A 242 -0.67 -10.72 22.00
C SER A 242 -0.07 -9.33 21.66
N LYS A 243 -0.90 -8.28 21.68
CA LYS A 243 -0.47 -6.89 21.49
C LYS A 243 -0.27 -6.14 22.81
N HIS A 244 -0.38 -6.86 23.94
CA HIS A 244 -0.22 -6.32 25.30
C HIS A 244 -1.16 -5.12 25.62
N TYR A 245 -2.31 -5.07 24.96
CA TYR A 245 -3.28 -3.99 25.17
C TYR A 245 -4.13 -4.22 26.44
N PRO A 246 -4.49 -3.15 27.23
CA PRO A 246 -3.92 -1.81 27.16
C PRO A 246 -2.45 -1.83 27.62
N GLN A 247 -1.62 -1.05 26.96
CA GLN A 247 -0.25 -0.85 27.43
C GLN A 247 -0.30 0.04 28.67
N GLY A 248 0.49 -0.30 29.68
CA GLY A 248 0.62 0.55 30.85
C GLY A 248 1.22 1.91 30.46
N VAL A 249 0.69 2.97 31.05
CA VAL A 249 1.31 4.29 30.94
C VAL A 249 2.62 4.23 31.70
N HIS A 250 3.73 4.46 31.00
CA HIS A 250 5.07 4.55 31.58
C HIS A 250 5.44 6.00 31.81
#